data_f4ee6c8459eeb6697ce90e67ce14a35a
#
_entry.id   f4ee6c8459eeb6697ce90e67ce14a35a
#
_cell.length_a   1.000
_cell.length_b   1.000
_cell.length_c   1.000
_cell.angle_alpha   90.00
_cell.angle_beta   90.00
_cell.angle_gamma   90.00
#
_symmetry.space_group_name_H-M   'P 1'
#
loop_
_entity.id
_entity.type
_entity.pdbx_description
1 polymer ?
#
loop_
_entity_poly.entity_id
_entity_poly.type
_entity_poly.pdbx_seq_one_letter_code
_entity_poly.pdbx_strand_id
1 'polypeptide(L)'
;TEDGQHYILNGTKLWCTNGTMAKMLVVMAKHQESGKISAFVVETDWEGLNVEHRCRFMGLRALANAVITFENVKVPVGNLIGKEGRGLKIALTTLNDGRLSIPNTCVGAAKSCLSTVRKWSKERYQWGVPIGKHESLGHKIAFIASTTYAMESIVKLTSFLANDKKLDLRLESAACKEWNTCKGWDIIDETMQIRGGRGYETERSLASRGEEPLAVERLMRDSRINRIFEGSSEIMHLLMAREAVDTHLQVAGAMVDPKATIGDKI
;
A
#
# COMPACT_ATOMS: atom_id res chain seq x y z
N THR A 1 4.10 -34.59 -3.83
CA THR A 1 4.79 -35.86 -3.55
C THR A 1 4.18 -37.00 -4.36
N GLU A 2 4.92 -38.08 -4.57
CA GLU A 2 4.45 -39.25 -5.31
C GLU A 2 3.23 -39.93 -4.65
N ASP A 3 3.13 -39.86 -3.32
CA ASP A 3 1.98 -40.38 -2.57
C ASP A 3 0.73 -39.51 -2.64
N GLY A 4 0.83 -38.32 -3.24
CA GLY A 4 -0.26 -37.34 -3.35
C GLY A 4 -0.75 -36.75 -2.03
N GLN A 5 -0.03 -36.93 -0.92
CA GLN A 5 -0.43 -36.47 0.40
C GLN A 5 0.14 -35.09 0.77
N HIS A 6 1.23 -34.69 0.12
CA HIS A 6 1.95 -33.48 0.45
C HIS A 6 2.36 -32.71 -0.81
N TYR A 7 2.56 -31.40 -0.65
CA TYR A 7 3.35 -30.56 -1.54
C TYR A 7 4.73 -30.34 -0.92
N ILE A 8 5.76 -30.20 -1.74
CA ILE A 8 7.11 -29.84 -1.30
C ILE A 8 7.38 -28.39 -1.69
N LEU A 9 7.64 -27.53 -0.71
CA LEU A 9 7.97 -26.14 -0.95
C LEU A 9 9.48 -25.93 -0.86
N ASN A 10 10.02 -25.27 -1.88
CA ASN A 10 11.42 -24.83 -1.96
C ASN A 10 11.49 -23.39 -2.45
N GLY A 11 12.39 -22.59 -1.87
CA GLY A 11 12.65 -21.23 -2.29
C GLY A 11 12.73 -20.23 -1.14
N THR A 12 12.74 -18.94 -1.48
CA THR A 12 12.91 -17.87 -0.51
C THR A 12 11.81 -16.83 -0.66
N LYS A 13 11.31 -16.34 0.46
CA LYS A 13 10.42 -15.19 0.55
C LYS A 13 11.15 -14.02 1.19
N LEU A 14 11.07 -12.86 0.55
CA LEU A 14 11.67 -11.62 1.02
C LEU A 14 10.57 -10.67 1.52
N TRP A 15 10.87 -9.92 2.57
CA TRP A 15 10.00 -8.91 3.18
C TRP A 15 8.67 -9.45 3.68
N CYS A 16 8.67 -10.68 4.21
CA CYS A 16 7.48 -11.27 4.81
C CYS A 16 7.08 -10.49 6.06
N THR A 17 5.95 -9.79 6.00
CA THR A 17 5.42 -9.03 7.14
C THR A 17 5.15 -9.95 8.31
N ASN A 18 5.66 -9.56 9.50
CA ASN A 18 5.60 -10.31 10.73
C ASN A 18 6.23 -11.73 10.67
N GLY A 19 7.04 -12.01 9.65
CA GLY A 19 7.64 -13.33 9.45
C GLY A 19 8.52 -13.83 10.59
N THR A 20 9.08 -12.93 11.44
CA THR A 20 9.86 -13.34 12.61
C THR A 20 9.01 -13.75 13.82
N MET A 21 7.70 -13.57 13.79
CA MET A 21 6.82 -13.79 14.95
C MET A 21 5.51 -14.49 14.60
N ALA A 22 5.20 -14.62 13.33
CA ALA A 22 4.01 -15.34 12.88
C ALA A 22 4.14 -16.83 13.17
N LYS A 23 3.05 -17.48 13.58
CA LYS A 23 2.95 -18.94 13.73
C LYS A 23 2.50 -19.64 12.45
N MET A 24 1.81 -18.89 11.59
CA MET A 24 1.32 -19.37 10.30
C MET A 24 1.57 -18.32 9.23
N LEU A 25 1.87 -18.79 8.03
CA LEU A 25 2.08 -17.98 6.84
C LEU A 25 1.14 -18.43 5.73
N VAL A 26 0.60 -17.50 4.97
CA VAL A 26 0.00 -17.81 3.68
C VAL A 26 1.08 -17.66 2.61
N VAL A 27 1.46 -18.78 2.00
CA VAL A 27 2.56 -18.83 1.05
C VAL A 27 2.04 -19.08 -0.36
N MET A 28 2.33 -18.15 -1.28
CA MET A 28 2.10 -18.33 -2.71
C MET A 28 3.29 -19.07 -3.30
N ALA A 29 3.04 -20.23 -3.91
CA ALA A 29 4.09 -21.02 -4.57
C ALA A 29 3.67 -21.39 -6.00
N LYS A 30 4.67 -21.43 -6.88
CA LYS A 30 4.51 -21.78 -8.29
C LYS A 30 4.78 -23.27 -8.47
N HIS A 31 3.85 -23.98 -9.10
CA HIS A 31 4.07 -25.36 -9.49
C HIS A 31 5.17 -25.48 -10.54
N GLN A 32 6.09 -26.38 -10.33
CA GLN A 32 7.24 -26.57 -11.22
C GLN A 32 6.82 -26.96 -12.64
N GLU A 33 5.88 -27.88 -12.79
CA GLU A 33 5.44 -28.39 -14.09
C GLU A 33 4.46 -27.45 -14.78
N SER A 34 3.36 -27.07 -14.10
CA SER A 34 2.28 -26.31 -14.71
C SER A 34 2.54 -24.80 -14.76
N GLY A 35 3.49 -24.31 -14.00
CA GLY A 35 3.76 -22.87 -13.85
C GLY A 35 2.65 -22.08 -13.14
N LYS A 36 1.55 -22.74 -12.72
CA LYS A 36 0.44 -22.11 -12.02
C LYS A 36 0.80 -21.85 -10.56
N ILE A 37 0.17 -20.82 -9.98
CA ILE A 37 0.42 -20.41 -8.58
C ILE A 37 -0.71 -20.93 -7.71
N SER A 38 -0.36 -21.57 -6.59
CA SER A 38 -1.28 -21.98 -5.52
C SER A 38 -0.94 -21.27 -4.21
N ALA A 39 -1.91 -21.21 -3.31
CA ALA A 39 -1.77 -20.63 -1.98
C ALA A 39 -1.84 -21.72 -0.92
N PHE A 40 -0.96 -21.67 0.06
CA PHE A 40 -0.85 -22.68 1.12
C PHE A 40 -0.80 -22.02 2.49
N VAL A 41 -1.41 -22.67 3.49
CA VAL A 41 -1.15 -22.38 4.89
C VAL A 41 0.05 -23.19 5.33
N VAL A 42 1.07 -22.51 5.84
CA VAL A 42 2.33 -23.12 6.29
C VAL A 42 2.59 -22.66 7.72
N GLU A 43 2.84 -23.60 8.62
CA GLU A 43 3.24 -23.32 9.99
C GLU A 43 4.74 -23.05 10.06
N THR A 44 5.14 -22.09 10.88
CA THR A 44 6.53 -21.61 10.88
C THR A 44 7.51 -22.47 11.65
N ASP A 45 7.01 -23.47 12.40
CA ASP A 45 7.80 -24.47 13.14
C ASP A 45 8.01 -25.78 12.35
N TRP A 46 7.54 -25.88 11.12
CA TRP A 46 7.77 -27.06 10.29
C TRP A 46 9.23 -27.18 9.87
N GLU A 47 9.70 -28.43 9.81
CA GLU A 47 11.06 -28.75 9.35
C GLU A 47 11.33 -28.19 7.96
N GLY A 48 12.49 -27.57 7.78
CA GLY A 48 12.91 -26.97 6.52
C GLY A 48 12.46 -25.52 6.35
N LEU A 49 11.65 -24.94 7.27
CA LEU A 49 11.35 -23.52 7.26
C LEU A 49 12.31 -22.77 8.20
N ASN A 50 13.04 -21.78 7.65
CA ASN A 50 13.98 -21.01 8.43
C ASN A 50 13.74 -19.49 8.27
N VAL A 51 13.76 -18.80 9.39
CA VAL A 51 13.76 -17.31 9.41
C VAL A 51 15.20 -16.84 9.38
N GLU A 52 15.68 -16.48 8.18
CA GLU A 52 17.10 -16.16 7.95
C GLU A 52 17.48 -14.78 8.48
N HIS A 53 16.60 -13.81 8.33
CA HIS A 53 16.95 -12.43 8.64
C HIS A 53 15.72 -11.60 8.99
N ARG A 54 15.85 -10.73 10.00
CA ARG A 54 14.88 -9.67 10.29
C ARG A 54 15.24 -8.41 9.50
N CYS A 55 14.44 -8.07 8.50
CA CYS A 55 14.62 -6.84 7.71
C CYS A 55 14.31 -5.60 8.56
N ARG A 56 15.18 -4.59 8.47
CA ARG A 56 15.01 -3.31 9.16
C ARG A 56 14.78 -2.20 8.12
N PHE A 57 13.69 -1.46 8.28
CA PHE A 57 13.27 -0.43 7.33
C PHE A 57 13.44 0.98 7.90
N MET A 58 13.39 1.99 7.02
CA MET A 58 13.45 3.39 7.43
C MET A 58 12.23 3.79 8.27
N GLY A 59 11.05 3.28 7.94
CA GLY A 59 9.77 3.45 8.65
C GLY A 59 9.14 2.13 9.02
N LEU A 60 7.93 2.16 9.61
CA LEU A 60 7.17 0.99 10.07
C LEU A 60 8.03 0.02 10.90
N ARG A 61 8.88 0.56 11.78
CA ARG A 61 9.91 -0.22 12.51
C ARG A 61 9.34 -1.24 13.49
N ALA A 62 8.06 -1.13 13.82
CA ALA A 62 7.35 -2.11 14.65
C ALA A 62 7.04 -3.41 13.90
N LEU A 63 6.97 -3.37 12.56
CA LEU A 63 6.72 -4.56 11.77
C LEU A 63 7.93 -5.49 11.76
N ALA A 64 7.69 -6.75 12.08
CA ALA A 64 8.72 -7.78 12.17
C ALA A 64 8.91 -8.51 10.82
N ASN A 65 9.34 -7.76 9.80
CA ASN A 65 9.56 -8.30 8.46
C ASN A 65 10.77 -9.26 8.42
N ALA A 66 10.68 -10.30 7.61
CA ALA A 66 11.70 -11.33 7.52
C ALA A 66 12.05 -11.74 6.09
N VAL A 67 13.25 -12.31 5.95
CA VAL A 67 13.62 -13.25 4.90
C VAL A 67 13.33 -14.65 5.43
N ILE A 68 12.58 -15.46 4.69
CA ILE A 68 12.21 -16.82 5.06
C ILE A 68 12.60 -17.76 3.94
N THR A 69 13.33 -18.82 4.27
CA THR A 69 13.68 -19.91 3.35
C THR A 69 12.86 -21.15 3.62
N PHE A 70 12.62 -21.88 2.55
CA PHE A 70 11.91 -23.15 2.52
C PHE A 70 12.81 -24.17 1.86
N GLU A 71 13.20 -25.21 2.58
CA GLU A 71 14.05 -26.30 2.12
C GLU A 71 13.32 -27.62 2.29
N ASN A 72 12.71 -28.10 1.21
CA ASN A 72 11.91 -29.33 1.19
C ASN A 72 10.78 -29.38 2.24
N VAL A 73 10.18 -28.21 2.54
CA VAL A 73 9.08 -28.11 3.52
C VAL A 73 7.90 -28.93 3.03
N LYS A 74 7.48 -29.90 3.80
CA LYS A 74 6.33 -30.77 3.50
C LYS A 74 5.04 -30.12 3.95
N VAL A 75 4.20 -29.74 2.99
CA VAL A 75 2.89 -29.12 3.25
C VAL A 75 1.78 -30.12 2.94
N PRO A 76 0.95 -30.50 3.90
CA PRO A 76 -0.18 -31.41 3.67
C PRO A 76 -1.13 -30.85 2.60
N VAL A 77 -1.73 -31.71 1.77
CA VAL A 77 -2.68 -31.27 0.73
C VAL A 77 -3.88 -30.54 1.31
N GLY A 78 -4.29 -30.84 2.55
CA GLY A 78 -5.36 -30.13 3.25
C GLY A 78 -5.05 -28.65 3.56
N ASN A 79 -3.80 -28.24 3.48
CA ASN A 79 -3.36 -26.86 3.71
C ASN A 79 -3.39 -26.01 2.43
N LEU A 80 -3.84 -26.58 1.30
CA LEU A 80 -4.10 -25.82 0.07
C LEU A 80 -5.33 -24.90 0.26
N ILE A 81 -5.16 -23.62 0.02
CA ILE A 81 -6.25 -22.65 0.07
C ILE A 81 -6.98 -22.65 -1.28
N GLY A 82 -8.25 -23.04 -1.25
CA GLY A 82 -9.09 -23.08 -2.44
C GLY A 82 -8.72 -24.23 -3.38
N LYS A 83 -8.46 -23.93 -4.65
CA LYS A 83 -8.12 -24.93 -5.67
C LYS A 83 -6.70 -24.70 -6.17
N GLU A 84 -6.04 -25.79 -6.56
CA GLU A 84 -4.74 -25.73 -7.21
C GLU A 84 -4.73 -24.78 -8.42
N GLY A 85 -3.65 -24.01 -8.54
CA GLY A 85 -3.50 -23.00 -9.60
C GLY A 85 -4.36 -21.74 -9.45
N ARG A 86 -5.08 -21.56 -8.33
CA ARG A 86 -5.91 -20.37 -8.08
C ARG A 86 -5.28 -19.37 -7.10
N GLY A 87 -4.07 -19.59 -6.64
CA GLY A 87 -3.39 -18.74 -5.67
C GLY A 87 -3.23 -17.29 -6.14
N LEU A 88 -2.92 -17.06 -7.42
CA LEU A 88 -2.83 -15.70 -7.96
C LEU A 88 -4.15 -14.95 -7.85
N LYS A 89 -5.29 -15.59 -8.16
CA LYS A 89 -6.61 -14.98 -8.01
C LYS A 89 -6.89 -14.62 -6.55
N ILE A 90 -6.55 -15.51 -5.62
CA ILE A 90 -6.72 -15.29 -4.17
C ILE A 90 -5.90 -14.06 -3.74
N ALA A 91 -4.62 -14.01 -4.12
CA ALA A 91 -3.74 -12.89 -3.80
C ALA A 91 -4.28 -11.56 -4.34
N LEU A 92 -4.66 -11.50 -5.61
CA LEU A 92 -5.16 -10.27 -6.24
C LEU A 92 -6.48 -9.79 -5.61
N THR A 93 -7.38 -10.72 -5.23
CA THR A 93 -8.63 -10.36 -4.54
C THR A 93 -8.35 -9.74 -3.17
N THR A 94 -7.44 -10.34 -2.39
CA THR A 94 -7.03 -9.80 -1.08
C THR A 94 -6.36 -8.43 -1.19
N LEU A 95 -5.53 -8.23 -2.22
CA LEU A 95 -4.87 -6.94 -2.46
C LEU A 95 -5.85 -5.80 -2.78
N ASN A 96 -7.02 -6.10 -3.34
CA ASN A 96 -8.02 -5.06 -3.58
C ASN A 96 -8.53 -4.43 -2.28
N ASP A 97 -8.72 -5.23 -1.23
CA ASP A 97 -9.12 -4.72 0.09
C ASP A 97 -8.00 -3.84 0.71
N GLY A 98 -6.73 -4.23 0.53
CA GLY A 98 -5.56 -3.42 0.92
C GLY A 98 -5.51 -2.06 0.22
N ARG A 99 -5.85 -2.02 -1.07
CA ARG A 99 -5.91 -0.79 -1.87
C ARG A 99 -6.97 0.21 -1.41
N LEU A 100 -7.96 -0.21 -0.62
CA LEU A 100 -8.95 0.66 0.01
C LEU A 100 -8.49 1.12 1.40
N SER A 101 -7.79 0.29 2.16
CA SER A 101 -7.37 0.61 3.53
C SER A 101 -6.19 1.59 3.58
N ILE A 102 -5.20 1.46 2.68
CA ILE A 102 -4.05 2.36 2.62
C ILE A 102 -4.45 3.83 2.38
N PRO A 103 -5.32 4.17 1.41
CA PRO A 103 -5.82 5.53 1.24
C PRO A 103 -6.47 6.12 2.48
N ASN A 104 -7.25 5.32 3.22
CA ASN A 104 -7.86 5.74 4.48
C ASN A 104 -6.82 6.15 5.53
N THR A 105 -5.75 5.36 5.63
CA THR A 105 -4.61 5.69 6.52
C THR A 105 -3.95 7.01 6.11
N CYS A 106 -3.77 7.24 4.80
CA CYS A 106 -3.23 8.50 4.28
C CYS A 106 -4.13 9.70 4.60
N VAL A 107 -5.45 9.54 4.54
CA VAL A 107 -6.41 10.59 4.95
C VAL A 107 -6.28 10.90 6.45
N GLY A 108 -6.16 9.86 7.29
CA GLY A 108 -5.93 10.03 8.73
C GLY A 108 -4.66 10.83 9.02
N ALA A 109 -3.56 10.49 8.34
CA ALA A 109 -2.30 11.21 8.41
C ALA A 109 -2.44 12.66 7.95
N ALA A 110 -3.11 12.91 6.82
CA ALA A 110 -3.34 14.26 6.29
C ALA A 110 -4.16 15.14 7.25
N LYS A 111 -5.19 14.59 7.90
CA LYS A 111 -5.96 15.30 8.94
C LYS A 111 -5.12 15.65 10.16
N SER A 112 -4.25 14.75 10.59
CA SER A 112 -3.29 15.01 11.68
C SER A 112 -2.33 16.13 11.30
N CYS A 113 -1.79 16.10 10.08
CA CYS A 113 -0.95 17.17 9.52
C CYS A 113 -1.68 18.52 9.50
N LEU A 114 -2.91 18.53 8.99
CA LEU A 114 -3.72 19.77 8.95
C LEU A 114 -3.95 20.35 10.35
N SER A 115 -4.26 19.52 11.33
CA SER A 115 -4.41 19.94 12.73
C SER A 115 -3.11 20.55 13.27
N THR A 116 -1.99 19.86 13.03
CA THR A 116 -0.65 20.29 13.45
C THR A 116 -0.27 21.64 12.84
N VAL A 117 -0.42 21.82 11.53
CA VAL A 117 -0.03 23.08 10.88
C VAL A 117 -0.96 24.23 11.28
N ARG A 118 -2.26 23.99 11.49
CA ARG A 118 -3.20 25.00 11.95
C ARG A 118 -2.86 25.52 13.36
N LYS A 119 -2.48 24.64 14.27
CA LYS A 119 -2.02 25.01 15.61
C LYS A 119 -0.71 25.77 15.52
N TRP A 120 0.30 25.19 14.91
CA TRP A 120 1.63 25.76 14.81
C TRP A 120 1.66 27.13 14.12
N SER A 121 0.92 27.31 13.04
CA SER A 121 0.86 28.58 12.29
C SER A 121 0.26 29.74 13.07
N LYS A 122 -0.49 29.48 14.13
CA LYS A 122 -1.03 30.51 15.05
C LYS A 122 -0.08 30.82 16.20
N GLU A 123 0.64 29.80 16.69
CA GLU A 123 1.49 29.88 17.88
C GLU A 123 2.91 30.38 17.58
N ARG A 124 3.42 30.08 16.40
CA ARG A 124 4.77 30.49 15.98
C ARG A 124 4.77 31.88 15.38
N TYR A 125 5.58 32.78 15.96
CA TYR A 125 5.77 34.16 15.47
C TYR A 125 7.12 34.30 14.78
N GLN A 126 7.12 34.98 13.63
CA GLN A 126 8.31 35.46 12.92
C GLN A 126 7.97 36.81 12.26
N TRP A 127 8.94 37.73 12.26
CA TRP A 127 8.79 39.07 11.73
C TRP A 127 7.54 39.82 12.27
N GLY A 128 7.29 39.66 13.58
CA GLY A 128 6.25 40.37 14.31
C GLY A 128 4.83 39.83 14.18
N VAL A 129 4.59 38.81 13.40
CA VAL A 129 3.26 38.17 13.22
C VAL A 129 3.29 36.69 13.32
N PRO A 130 2.13 36.01 13.59
CA PRO A 130 2.03 34.56 13.46
C PRO A 130 2.40 34.12 12.05
N ILE A 131 3.16 33.02 11.93
CA ILE A 131 3.67 32.58 10.62
C ILE A 131 2.55 32.29 9.61
N GLY A 132 1.36 31.92 10.06
CA GLY A 132 0.19 31.71 9.19
C GLY A 132 -0.33 32.98 8.51
N LYS A 133 0.17 34.19 8.89
CA LYS A 133 -0.14 35.45 8.21
C LYS A 133 0.78 35.72 7.00
N HIS A 134 1.86 34.96 6.85
CA HIS A 134 2.70 35.06 5.66
C HIS A 134 2.06 34.32 4.50
N GLU A 135 1.95 34.98 3.35
CA GLU A 135 1.26 34.46 2.17
C GLU A 135 1.79 33.10 1.71
N SER A 136 3.12 32.91 1.69
CA SER A 136 3.76 31.66 1.31
C SER A 136 3.33 30.48 2.17
N LEU A 137 3.12 30.68 3.48
CA LEU A 137 2.61 29.65 4.38
C LEU A 137 1.09 29.48 4.22
N GLY A 138 0.37 30.57 3.98
CA GLY A 138 -1.07 30.56 3.67
C GLY A 138 -1.39 29.61 2.51
N HIS A 139 -0.63 29.70 1.42
CA HIS A 139 -0.77 28.81 0.26
C HIS A 139 -0.53 27.33 0.61
N LYS A 140 0.50 27.04 1.39
CA LYS A 140 0.78 25.67 1.84
C LYS A 140 -0.33 25.09 2.72
N ILE A 141 -0.84 25.90 3.65
CA ILE A 141 -1.96 25.49 4.54
C ILE A 141 -3.24 25.27 3.74
N ALA A 142 -3.53 26.15 2.76
CA ALA A 142 -4.67 26.01 1.86
C ALA A 142 -4.55 24.73 1.01
N PHE A 143 -3.36 24.45 0.46
CA PHE A 143 -3.07 23.19 -0.24
C PHE A 143 -3.34 21.96 0.64
N ILE A 144 -2.80 21.94 1.87
CA ILE A 144 -3.02 20.84 2.82
C ILE A 144 -4.51 20.65 3.09
N ALA A 145 -5.24 21.73 3.35
CA ALA A 145 -6.67 21.67 3.68
C ALA A 145 -7.52 21.16 2.52
N SER A 146 -7.37 21.75 1.33
CA SER A 146 -8.16 21.38 0.15
C SER A 146 -7.83 19.96 -0.32
N THR A 147 -6.55 19.59 -0.31
CA THR A 147 -6.11 18.25 -0.71
C THR A 147 -6.60 17.20 0.29
N THR A 148 -6.55 17.46 1.60
CA THR A 148 -7.10 16.54 2.62
C THR A 148 -8.59 16.29 2.40
N TYR A 149 -9.36 17.35 2.09
CA TYR A 149 -10.78 17.23 1.77
C TYR A 149 -11.02 16.36 0.53
N ALA A 150 -10.28 16.61 -0.55
CA ALA A 150 -10.39 15.83 -1.77
C ALA A 150 -9.99 14.35 -1.55
N MET A 151 -8.92 14.08 -0.79
CA MET A 151 -8.49 12.74 -0.39
C MET A 151 -9.61 12.00 0.34
N GLU A 152 -10.23 12.65 1.33
CA GLU A 152 -11.34 12.06 2.09
C GLU A 152 -12.55 11.78 1.20
N SER A 153 -12.88 12.68 0.29
CA SER A 153 -14.03 12.54 -0.63
C SER A 153 -13.86 11.33 -1.55
N ILE A 154 -12.68 11.17 -2.15
CA ILE A 154 -12.36 10.02 -3.01
C ILE A 154 -12.45 8.70 -2.22
N VAL A 155 -11.86 8.66 -1.03
CA VAL A 155 -11.87 7.46 -0.18
C VAL A 155 -13.30 7.09 0.23
N LYS A 156 -14.12 8.07 0.64
CA LYS A 156 -15.51 7.84 1.00
C LYS A 156 -16.32 7.29 -0.18
N LEU A 157 -16.16 7.90 -1.34
CA LEU A 157 -16.86 7.46 -2.56
C LEU A 157 -16.46 6.01 -2.93
N THR A 158 -15.15 5.74 -3.01
CA THR A 158 -14.66 4.41 -3.38
C THR A 158 -15.06 3.35 -2.36
N SER A 159 -15.00 3.68 -1.07
CA SER A 159 -15.45 2.76 0.00
C SER A 159 -16.96 2.53 -0.03
N PHE A 160 -17.75 3.54 -0.35
CA PHE A 160 -19.19 3.38 -0.52
C PHE A 160 -19.53 2.45 -1.70
N LEU A 161 -18.89 2.65 -2.83
CA LEU A 161 -19.05 1.80 -4.02
C LEU A 161 -18.62 0.35 -3.75
N ALA A 162 -17.59 0.14 -2.92
CA ALA A 162 -17.11 -1.21 -2.57
C ALA A 162 -18.10 -2.07 -1.77
N ASN A 163 -19.18 -1.49 -1.24
CA ASN A 163 -20.25 -2.25 -0.62
C ASN A 163 -21.08 -3.02 -1.64
N ASP A 164 -21.16 -2.56 -2.88
CA ASP A 164 -21.81 -3.31 -3.96
C ASP A 164 -20.79 -4.27 -4.60
N LYS A 165 -20.89 -5.55 -4.22
CA LYS A 165 -20.02 -6.63 -4.72
C LYS A 165 -20.16 -6.92 -6.22
N LYS A 166 -21.12 -6.30 -6.92
CA LYS A 166 -21.29 -6.43 -8.36
C LYS A 166 -20.43 -5.44 -9.15
N LEU A 167 -19.99 -4.37 -8.52
CA LEU A 167 -19.16 -3.36 -9.19
C LEU A 167 -17.72 -3.84 -9.32
N ASP A 168 -17.15 -3.64 -10.49
CA ASP A 168 -15.71 -3.78 -10.72
C ASP A 168 -15.02 -2.46 -10.40
N LEU A 169 -14.33 -2.43 -9.28
CA LEU A 169 -13.66 -1.23 -8.75
C LEU A 169 -12.14 -1.26 -8.90
N ARG A 170 -11.62 -2.07 -9.83
CA ARG A 170 -10.17 -2.19 -10.01
C ARG A 170 -9.53 -0.86 -10.41
N LEU A 171 -10.18 -0.08 -11.27
CA LEU A 171 -9.73 1.23 -11.71
C LEU A 171 -9.81 2.25 -10.55
N GLU A 172 -10.97 2.37 -9.92
CA GLU A 172 -11.22 3.35 -8.86
C GLU A 172 -10.34 3.08 -7.64
N SER A 173 -10.17 1.82 -7.24
CA SER A 173 -9.30 1.46 -6.11
C SER A 173 -7.83 1.73 -6.40
N ALA A 174 -7.37 1.50 -7.64
CA ALA A 174 -6.01 1.83 -8.06
C ALA A 174 -5.77 3.34 -8.07
N ALA A 175 -6.70 4.11 -8.64
CA ALA A 175 -6.64 5.58 -8.66
C ALA A 175 -6.69 6.16 -7.24
N CYS A 176 -7.60 5.65 -6.40
CA CYS A 176 -7.71 6.05 -5.00
C CYS A 176 -6.40 5.80 -4.25
N LYS A 177 -5.80 4.60 -4.39
CA LYS A 177 -4.54 4.25 -3.74
C LYS A 177 -3.40 5.14 -4.22
N GLU A 178 -3.22 5.26 -5.52
CA GLU A 178 -2.12 6.03 -6.12
C GLU A 178 -2.19 7.50 -5.69
N TRP A 179 -3.31 8.14 -5.95
CA TRP A 179 -3.46 9.57 -5.70
C TRP A 179 -3.36 9.91 -4.22
N ASN A 180 -4.02 9.16 -3.33
CA ASN A 180 -3.99 9.42 -1.89
C ASN A 180 -2.60 9.19 -1.29
N THR A 181 -1.85 8.19 -1.75
CA THR A 181 -0.49 7.94 -1.24
C THR A 181 0.50 9.01 -1.69
N CYS A 182 0.38 9.51 -2.92
CA CYS A 182 1.19 10.61 -3.43
C CYS A 182 0.84 11.92 -2.72
N LYS A 183 -0.44 12.27 -2.64
CA LYS A 183 -0.87 13.50 -1.96
C LYS A 183 -0.66 13.47 -0.46
N GLY A 184 -0.82 12.33 0.17
CA GLY A 184 -0.47 12.15 1.58
C GLY A 184 1.01 12.41 1.85
N TRP A 185 1.89 11.96 0.96
CA TRP A 185 3.33 12.28 1.02
C TRP A 185 3.58 13.78 0.89
N ASP A 186 3.01 14.44 -0.12
CA ASP A 186 3.15 15.88 -0.35
C ASP A 186 2.71 16.68 0.90
N ILE A 187 1.58 16.31 1.52
CA ILE A 187 1.06 16.95 2.73
C ILE A 187 2.01 16.79 3.92
N ILE A 188 2.59 15.60 4.10
CA ILE A 188 3.53 15.35 5.20
C ILE A 188 4.80 16.17 5.01
N ASP A 189 5.33 16.24 3.79
CA ASP A 189 6.51 17.01 3.45
C ASP A 189 6.28 18.51 3.72
N GLU A 190 5.16 19.06 3.26
CA GLU A 190 4.78 20.45 3.53
C GLU A 190 4.55 20.72 5.03
N THR A 191 4.03 19.75 5.77
CA THR A 191 3.87 19.85 7.22
C THR A 191 5.22 19.92 7.91
N MET A 192 6.18 19.10 7.51
CA MET A 192 7.56 19.15 8.00
C MET A 192 8.19 20.51 7.69
N GLN A 193 8.03 21.00 6.47
CA GLN A 193 8.57 22.29 6.03
C GLN A 193 7.98 23.46 6.85
N ILE A 194 6.68 23.49 7.09
CA ILE A 194 6.01 24.51 7.91
C ILE A 194 6.48 24.47 9.37
N ARG A 195 6.71 23.28 9.91
CA ARG A 195 7.23 23.08 11.28
C ARG A 195 8.72 23.44 11.41
N GLY A 196 9.46 23.46 10.29
CA GLY A 196 10.91 23.71 10.27
C GLY A 196 11.69 22.65 11.07
N GLY A 197 12.72 23.06 11.81
CA GLY A 197 13.54 22.13 12.59
C GLY A 197 12.74 21.22 13.53
N ARG A 198 11.62 21.70 14.07
CA ARG A 198 10.72 20.89 14.90
C ARG A 198 9.94 19.82 14.13
N GLY A 199 9.77 19.97 12.83
CA GLY A 199 9.21 18.94 11.96
C GLY A 199 10.21 17.84 11.64
N TYR A 200 11.49 18.17 11.62
CA TYR A 200 12.61 17.26 11.34
C TYR A 200 13.12 16.53 12.58
N GLU A 201 12.89 17.11 13.76
CA GLU A 201 13.29 16.53 15.05
C GLU A 201 12.38 15.37 15.44
N THR A 202 12.96 14.31 16.01
CA THR A 202 12.18 13.15 16.47
C THR A 202 11.29 13.52 17.67
N GLU A 203 10.12 12.88 17.77
CA GLU A 203 9.19 13.08 18.89
C GLU A 203 9.82 12.83 20.25
N ARG A 204 10.73 11.83 20.36
CA ARG A 204 11.45 11.53 21.59
C ARG A 204 12.38 12.68 22.00
N SER A 205 13.05 13.29 21.04
CA SER A 205 13.93 14.44 21.28
C SER A 205 13.11 15.66 21.71
N LEU A 206 11.99 15.95 21.04
CA LEU A 206 11.07 17.02 21.42
C LEU A 206 10.59 16.83 22.88
N ALA A 207 10.13 15.64 23.22
CA ALA A 207 9.65 15.31 24.57
C ALA A 207 10.74 15.49 25.64
N SER A 208 11.99 15.08 25.34
CA SER A 208 13.11 15.15 26.30
C SER A 208 13.47 16.57 26.71
N ARG A 209 13.11 17.58 25.95
CA ARG A 209 13.31 19.00 26.24
C ARG A 209 12.01 19.77 26.56
N GLY A 210 10.91 19.03 26.84
CA GLY A 210 9.64 19.61 27.29
C GLY A 210 8.75 20.19 26.19
N GLU A 211 9.03 19.91 24.90
CA GLU A 211 8.14 20.29 23.81
C GLU A 211 7.13 19.20 23.49
N GLU A 212 6.02 19.58 22.83
CA GLU A 212 4.98 18.65 22.38
C GLU A 212 5.55 17.61 21.41
N PRO A 213 5.46 16.30 21.71
CA PRO A 213 6.07 15.24 20.92
C PRO A 213 5.27 14.91 19.66
N LEU A 214 5.29 15.80 18.67
CA LEU A 214 4.62 15.61 17.37
C LEU A 214 5.52 14.80 16.43
N ALA A 215 5.03 13.65 16.02
CA ALA A 215 5.79 12.64 15.27
C ALA A 215 5.84 12.92 13.75
N VAL A 216 6.03 14.16 13.30
CA VAL A 216 6.02 14.50 11.86
C VAL A 216 7.16 13.79 11.12
N GLU A 217 8.35 13.75 11.71
CA GLU A 217 9.52 13.04 11.17
C GLU A 217 9.22 11.53 11.02
N ARG A 218 8.63 10.91 12.04
CA ARG A 218 8.25 9.49 11.98
C ARG A 218 7.17 9.25 10.94
N LEU A 219 6.18 10.13 10.86
CA LEU A 219 5.08 10.02 9.88
C LEU A 219 5.63 10.03 8.45
N MET A 220 6.65 10.86 8.16
CA MET A 220 7.32 10.86 6.86
C MET A 220 7.99 9.51 6.58
N ARG A 221 8.79 8.98 7.51
CA ARG A 221 9.44 7.67 7.34
C ARG A 221 8.43 6.54 7.12
N ASP A 222 7.35 6.53 7.92
CA ASP A 222 6.33 5.47 7.88
C ASP A 222 5.48 5.55 6.61
N SER A 223 5.20 6.75 6.10
CA SER A 223 4.35 6.94 4.92
C SER A 223 5.06 6.66 3.59
N ARG A 224 6.41 6.70 3.56
CA ARG A 224 7.15 6.55 2.28
C ARG A 224 6.86 5.24 1.56
N ILE A 225 6.65 4.17 2.32
CA ILE A 225 6.39 2.84 1.78
C ILE A 225 5.06 2.75 1.02
N ASN A 226 4.08 3.61 1.33
CA ASN A 226 2.74 3.55 0.75
C ASN A 226 2.74 3.73 -0.79
N ARG A 227 3.76 4.39 -1.34
CA ARG A 227 3.96 4.54 -2.79
C ARG A 227 4.72 3.38 -3.44
N ILE A 228 5.19 2.42 -2.62
CA ILE A 228 6.06 1.31 -3.06
C ILE A 228 5.32 -0.02 -2.99
N PHE A 229 4.76 -0.36 -1.83
CA PHE A 229 4.13 -1.67 -1.62
C PHE A 229 2.69 -1.71 -2.14
N GLU A 230 2.14 -2.93 -2.23
CA GLU A 230 0.77 -3.22 -2.71
C GLU A 230 0.46 -2.59 -4.08
N GLY A 231 1.47 -2.56 -4.92
CA GLY A 231 1.48 -1.91 -6.22
C GLY A 231 2.11 -0.52 -6.14
N SER A 232 3.31 -0.39 -6.70
CA SER A 232 3.98 0.92 -6.77
C SER A 232 3.16 1.91 -7.60
N SER A 233 3.44 3.22 -7.45
CA SER A 233 2.76 4.26 -8.23
C SER A 233 2.81 3.97 -9.73
N GLU A 234 3.95 3.49 -10.25
CA GLU A 234 4.16 3.14 -11.65
C GLU A 234 3.26 1.96 -12.08
N ILE A 235 3.16 0.93 -11.23
CA ILE A 235 2.27 -0.22 -11.49
C ILE A 235 0.80 0.18 -11.42
N MET A 236 0.44 1.11 -10.52
CA MET A 236 -0.93 1.64 -10.47
C MET A 236 -1.27 2.43 -11.74
N HIS A 237 -0.34 3.25 -12.26
CA HIS A 237 -0.52 3.96 -13.53
C HIS A 237 -0.72 2.98 -14.70
N LEU A 238 0.10 1.92 -14.80
CA LEU A 238 -0.06 0.90 -15.83
C LEU A 238 -1.39 0.16 -15.71
N LEU A 239 -1.81 -0.17 -14.48
CA LEU A 239 -3.10 -0.82 -14.25
C LEU A 239 -4.26 0.08 -14.67
N MET A 240 -4.26 1.36 -14.25
CA MET A 240 -5.28 2.32 -14.64
C MET A 240 -5.36 2.51 -16.16
N ALA A 241 -4.21 2.67 -16.81
CA ALA A 241 -4.14 2.81 -18.26
C ALA A 241 -4.73 1.58 -18.96
N ARG A 242 -4.36 0.38 -18.51
CA ARG A 242 -4.88 -0.87 -19.06
C ARG A 242 -6.40 -0.97 -18.87
N GLU A 243 -6.90 -0.83 -17.64
CA GLU A 243 -8.33 -0.96 -17.35
C GLU A 243 -9.17 0.08 -18.11
N ALA A 244 -8.67 1.31 -18.26
CA ALA A 244 -9.35 2.35 -19.04
C ALA A 244 -9.41 2.03 -20.54
N VAL A 245 -8.37 1.42 -21.09
CA VAL A 245 -8.29 1.08 -22.52
C VAL A 245 -9.00 -0.25 -22.84
N ASP A 246 -8.97 -1.23 -21.94
CA ASP A 246 -9.57 -2.56 -22.15
C ASP A 246 -11.05 -2.47 -22.57
N THR A 247 -11.83 -1.60 -21.94
CA THR A 247 -13.24 -1.41 -22.28
C THR A 247 -13.42 -0.92 -23.73
N HIS A 248 -12.57 0.02 -24.15
CA HIS A 248 -12.58 0.53 -25.51
C HIS A 248 -12.12 -0.53 -26.53
N LEU A 249 -11.10 -1.31 -26.19
CA LEU A 249 -10.62 -2.40 -27.02
C LEU A 249 -11.63 -3.54 -27.17
N GLN A 250 -12.42 -3.83 -26.14
CA GLN A 250 -13.51 -4.83 -26.23
C GLN A 250 -14.62 -4.40 -27.19
N VAL A 251 -14.89 -3.10 -27.27
CA VAL A 251 -15.96 -2.55 -28.13
C VAL A 251 -15.44 -2.24 -29.54
N ALA A 252 -14.28 -1.65 -29.67
CA ALA A 252 -13.74 -1.14 -30.92
C ALA A 252 -12.48 -1.87 -31.42
N GLY A 253 -12.03 -2.91 -30.70
CA GLY A 253 -10.78 -3.62 -31.03
C GLY A 253 -10.76 -4.24 -32.41
N ALA A 254 -11.91 -4.72 -32.88
CA ALA A 254 -12.04 -5.25 -34.26
C ALA A 254 -11.71 -4.19 -35.33
N MET A 255 -11.97 -2.91 -35.05
CA MET A 255 -11.66 -1.82 -36.01
C MET A 255 -10.15 -1.68 -36.30
N VAL A 256 -9.32 -1.94 -35.30
CA VAL A 256 -7.85 -1.79 -35.38
C VAL A 256 -7.14 -3.13 -35.57
N ASP A 257 -7.83 -4.26 -35.48
CA ASP A 257 -7.25 -5.58 -35.71
C ASP A 257 -7.03 -5.79 -37.25
N PRO A 258 -5.76 -5.96 -37.70
CA PRO A 258 -5.48 -6.23 -39.11
C PRO A 258 -6.06 -7.55 -39.62
N LYS A 259 -6.39 -8.47 -38.72
CA LYS A 259 -6.93 -9.80 -39.05
C LYS A 259 -8.46 -9.85 -39.00
N ALA A 260 -9.11 -8.82 -38.50
CA ALA A 260 -10.56 -8.75 -38.46
C ALA A 260 -11.17 -8.54 -39.83
N THR A 261 -12.25 -9.26 -40.15
CA THR A 261 -13.00 -9.11 -41.40
C THR A 261 -13.76 -7.79 -41.40
N ILE A 262 -14.25 -7.37 -42.59
CA ILE A 262 -15.09 -6.17 -42.74
C ILE A 262 -16.35 -6.29 -41.87
N GLY A 263 -16.94 -7.51 -41.76
CA GLY A 263 -18.10 -7.77 -40.93
C GLY A 263 -17.83 -7.64 -39.42
N ASP A 264 -16.58 -7.89 -38.94
CA ASP A 264 -16.19 -7.72 -37.56
C ASP A 264 -15.93 -6.24 -37.22
N LYS A 265 -15.75 -5.38 -38.20
CA LYS A 265 -15.43 -3.95 -38.08
C LYS A 265 -16.66 -3.03 -38.14
N ILE A 266 -17.81 -3.56 -38.50
CA ILE A 266 -19.12 -2.89 -38.58
C ILE A 266 -19.96 -3.29 -37.36
#